data_ae1b3ffb675456a0d29dc3a295dc5df2
#
_entry.id   ae1b3ffb675456a0d29dc3a295dc5df2
#
_cell.length_a   1.000
_cell.length_b   1.000
_cell.length_c   1.000
_cell.angle_alpha   90.00
_cell.angle_beta   90.00
_cell.angle_gamma   90.00
#
_symmetry.space_group_name_H-M   'P 1'
#
loop_
_entity.id
_entity.type
_entity.pdbx_description
1 polymer ?
#
loop_
_entity_poly.entity_id
_entity_poly.type
_entity_poly.pdbx_seq_one_letter_code
_entity_poly.pdbx_strand_id
1 'polypeptide(L)'
;MHAQAATDGDDIEEVVVKGNVLYSDQVNALKTPVPVLDVPQTVSIVTDEDIRKQGFRSIGDIVRYTPGVNTSQGEGHRDSVVFRGVRSTADFYQDGVRDDVQYFRSLYNVDQVEVLRGPNALLFGRGGTGGMINRVTKKAVIGETFTAHDIGIDSFGASDLGLDTNVQLDNNSALRINLHSDDLANHRDHFDGSRLGINPTMKIVLSPETTLDLSYEYQLFESHLQY
;
A
#
# COMPACT_ATOMS: atom_id res chain seq x y z
N MET A 1 43.13 58.47 7.06
CA MET A 1 41.72 58.10 6.89
C MET A 1 41.72 56.81 6.07
N HIS A 2 41.67 55.67 6.71
CA HIS A 2 41.53 54.38 6.02
C HIS A 2 40.06 53.97 6.12
N ALA A 3 39.43 53.86 4.97
CA ALA A 3 38.11 53.28 4.86
C ALA A 3 38.23 51.76 4.84
N GLN A 4 37.65 51.14 5.85
CA GLN A 4 37.52 49.70 5.98
C GLN A 4 36.25 49.29 5.27
N ALA A 5 36.39 48.56 4.18
CA ALA A 5 35.25 47.95 3.48
C ALA A 5 34.75 46.78 4.33
N ALA A 6 33.52 46.88 4.76
CA ALA A 6 32.78 45.76 5.34
C ALA A 6 32.41 44.82 4.18
N THR A 7 32.93 43.59 4.20
CA THR A 7 32.43 42.49 3.40
C THR A 7 31.21 41.93 4.14
N ASP A 8 30.05 42.34 3.66
CA ASP A 8 28.77 41.72 3.98
C ASP A 8 28.78 40.35 3.25
N GLY A 9 29.05 39.29 4.02
CA GLY A 9 28.90 37.94 3.54
C GLY A 9 27.40 37.61 3.55
N ASP A 10 26.81 37.58 2.37
CA ASP A 10 25.51 36.94 2.17
C ASP A 10 25.60 35.48 2.63
N ASP A 11 25.23 35.24 3.88
CA ASP A 11 24.88 33.90 4.34
C ASP A 11 23.59 33.51 3.62
N ILE A 12 23.77 32.81 2.51
CA ILE A 12 22.66 32.14 1.83
C ILE A 12 22.19 31.04 2.81
N GLU A 13 21.10 31.32 3.52
CA GLU A 13 20.42 30.32 4.32
C GLU A 13 19.99 29.18 3.40
N GLU A 14 20.75 28.09 3.40
CA GLU A 14 20.39 26.88 2.64
C GLU A 14 19.17 26.27 3.31
N VAL A 15 17.98 26.63 2.83
CA VAL A 15 16.74 25.99 3.22
C VAL A 15 16.74 24.59 2.59
N VAL A 16 17.29 23.62 3.30
CA VAL A 16 17.14 22.21 2.95
C VAL A 16 15.68 21.84 3.18
N VAL A 17 14.86 22.02 2.16
CA VAL A 17 13.52 21.45 2.11
C VAL A 17 13.73 19.93 1.99
N LYS A 18 13.75 19.23 3.13
CA LYS A 18 13.50 17.79 3.15
C LYS A 18 12.03 17.60 2.79
N GLY A 19 11.74 17.62 1.50
CA GLY A 19 10.49 17.08 1.03
C GLY A 19 10.45 15.63 1.50
N ASN A 20 9.40 15.21 2.20
CA ASN A 20 9.06 13.82 2.29
C ASN A 20 9.01 13.35 0.84
N VAL A 21 9.96 12.50 0.46
CA VAL A 21 9.89 11.80 -0.81
C VAL A 21 8.59 11.01 -0.69
N LEU A 22 7.55 11.50 -1.34
CA LEU A 22 6.27 10.81 -1.38
C LEU A 22 6.60 9.45 -1.98
N TYR A 23 6.32 8.39 -1.23
CA TYR A 23 6.50 7.01 -1.71
C TYR A 23 5.81 6.77 -3.06
N SER A 24 4.81 7.59 -3.38
CA SER A 24 4.14 7.67 -4.68
C SER A 24 5.04 7.98 -5.87
N ASP A 25 6.23 8.51 -5.65
CA ASP A 25 7.19 8.82 -6.72
C ASP A 25 8.11 7.65 -7.05
N GLN A 26 7.97 6.53 -6.35
CA GLN A 26 8.79 5.33 -6.52
C GLN A 26 7.93 4.08 -6.68
N VAL A 27 8.42 3.16 -7.52
CA VAL A 27 7.87 1.81 -7.67
C VAL A 27 8.66 0.87 -6.78
N ASN A 28 7.99 0.28 -5.79
CA ASN A 28 8.56 -0.64 -4.81
C ASN A 28 8.44 -2.12 -5.21
N ALA A 29 7.63 -2.42 -6.23
CA ALA A 29 7.53 -3.77 -6.78
C ALA A 29 8.86 -4.28 -7.33
N LEU A 30 9.67 -3.38 -7.87
CA LEU A 30 11.02 -3.70 -8.33
C LEU A 30 11.91 -3.84 -7.09
N LYS A 31 12.59 -4.96 -6.92
CA LYS A 31 13.41 -5.33 -5.75
C LYS A 31 14.23 -4.19 -5.10
N THR A 32 14.46 -3.13 -5.84
CA THR A 32 15.00 -1.85 -5.38
C THR A 32 14.00 -0.77 -5.76
N PRO A 33 13.64 0.16 -4.88
CA PRO A 33 12.78 1.29 -5.22
C PRO A 33 13.37 2.07 -6.41
N VAL A 34 12.55 2.28 -7.43
CA VAL A 34 12.94 2.99 -8.65
C VAL A 34 12.00 4.17 -8.85
N PRO A 35 12.52 5.40 -9.12
CA PRO A 35 11.67 6.53 -9.46
C PRO A 35 10.72 6.18 -10.61
N VAL A 36 9.46 6.60 -10.52
CA VAL A 36 8.42 6.28 -11.53
C VAL A 36 8.86 6.69 -12.93
N LEU A 37 9.59 7.80 -13.06
CA LEU A 37 10.08 8.30 -14.35
C LEU A 37 11.13 7.39 -15.01
N ASP A 38 11.80 6.56 -14.22
CA ASP A 38 12.85 5.65 -14.71
C ASP A 38 12.32 4.24 -14.99
N VAL A 39 11.03 3.99 -14.72
CA VAL A 39 10.40 2.69 -14.96
C VAL A 39 9.97 2.56 -16.41
N PRO A 40 10.55 1.63 -17.22
CA PRO A 40 10.29 1.53 -18.66
C PRO A 40 8.98 0.78 -18.96
N GLN A 41 7.92 1.05 -18.20
CA GLN A 41 6.60 0.42 -18.40
C GLN A 41 5.48 1.31 -17.87
N THR A 42 4.24 0.96 -18.22
CA THR A 42 3.08 1.71 -17.75
C THR A 42 2.75 1.33 -16.31
N VAL A 43 2.88 2.28 -15.40
CA VAL A 43 2.59 2.13 -13.97
C VAL A 43 1.42 3.04 -13.59
N SER A 44 0.58 2.60 -12.69
CA SER A 44 -0.35 3.43 -11.93
C SER A 44 -0.09 3.17 -10.44
N ILE A 45 0.02 4.24 -9.67
CA ILE A 45 0.19 4.19 -8.22
C ILE A 45 -1.05 4.80 -7.60
N VAL A 46 -1.62 4.12 -6.63
CA VAL A 46 -2.76 4.58 -5.82
C VAL A 46 -2.29 4.58 -4.38
N THR A 47 -2.19 5.76 -3.80
CA THR A 47 -1.66 5.95 -2.44
C THR A 47 -2.72 5.65 -1.37
N ASP A 48 -2.28 5.47 -0.11
CA ASP A 48 -3.16 5.37 1.06
C ASP A 48 -4.12 6.58 1.15
N GLU A 49 -3.63 7.78 0.82
CA GLU A 49 -4.45 8.99 0.77
C GLU A 49 -5.55 8.90 -0.30
N ASP A 50 -5.23 8.40 -1.50
CA ASP A 50 -6.21 8.17 -2.58
C ASP A 50 -7.21 7.09 -2.19
N ILE A 51 -6.75 6.00 -1.58
CA ILE A 51 -7.59 4.90 -1.08
C ILE A 51 -8.63 5.45 -0.10
N ARG A 52 -8.21 6.25 0.88
CA ARG A 52 -9.10 6.87 1.85
C ARG A 52 -10.04 7.90 1.25
N LYS A 53 -9.53 8.81 0.42
CA LYS A 53 -10.35 9.86 -0.23
C LYS A 53 -11.43 9.30 -1.15
N GLN A 54 -11.12 8.19 -1.85
CA GLN A 54 -12.05 7.56 -2.78
C GLN A 54 -12.93 6.49 -2.11
N GLY A 55 -12.65 6.15 -0.86
CA GLY A 55 -13.36 5.08 -0.14
C GLY A 55 -13.15 3.70 -0.75
N PHE A 56 -11.97 3.43 -1.32
CA PHE A 56 -11.66 2.12 -1.87
C PHE A 56 -11.49 1.08 -0.75
N ARG A 57 -12.20 -0.04 -0.87
CA ARG A 57 -12.19 -1.13 0.12
C ARG A 57 -11.62 -2.43 -0.42
N SER A 58 -11.37 -2.49 -1.72
CA SER A 58 -10.89 -3.70 -2.41
C SER A 58 -9.98 -3.36 -3.58
N ILE A 59 -9.19 -4.34 -4.01
CA ILE A 59 -8.44 -4.25 -5.27
C ILE A 59 -9.40 -3.97 -6.45
N GLY A 60 -10.61 -4.52 -6.39
CA GLY A 60 -11.64 -4.29 -7.40
C GLY A 60 -12.00 -2.81 -7.58
N ASP A 61 -12.05 -2.04 -6.51
CA ASP A 61 -12.35 -0.61 -6.57
C ASP A 61 -11.21 0.16 -7.24
N ILE A 62 -9.97 -0.14 -6.88
CA ILE A 62 -8.79 0.48 -7.46
C ILE A 62 -8.70 0.23 -8.97
N VAL A 63 -8.91 -1.00 -9.42
CA VAL A 63 -8.73 -1.33 -10.84
C VAL A 63 -9.82 -0.74 -11.72
N ARG A 64 -11.00 -0.39 -11.20
CA ARG A 64 -12.05 0.34 -11.96
C ARG A 64 -11.56 1.67 -12.51
N TYR A 65 -10.61 2.31 -11.83
CA TYR A 65 -10.02 3.57 -12.23
C TYR A 65 -8.66 3.41 -12.92
N THR A 66 -8.23 2.15 -13.14
CA THR A 66 -6.94 1.86 -13.79
C THR A 66 -7.16 1.46 -15.26
N PRO A 67 -6.73 2.28 -16.24
CA PRO A 67 -6.92 1.97 -17.65
C PRO A 67 -6.27 0.63 -18.05
N GLY A 68 -7.01 -0.20 -18.79
CA GLY A 68 -6.53 -1.49 -19.30
C GLY A 68 -6.51 -2.61 -18.27
N VAL A 69 -7.10 -2.40 -17.11
CA VAL A 69 -7.31 -3.43 -16.08
C VAL A 69 -8.80 -3.51 -15.74
N ASN A 70 -9.28 -4.70 -15.51
CA ASN A 70 -10.65 -4.94 -15.07
C ASN A 70 -10.70 -6.05 -14.03
N THR A 71 -11.80 -6.17 -13.31
CA THR A 71 -12.04 -7.26 -12.38
C THR A 71 -12.89 -8.35 -13.02
N SER A 72 -12.69 -9.57 -12.54
CA SER A 72 -13.59 -10.70 -12.78
C SER A 72 -14.04 -11.20 -11.41
N GLN A 73 -15.32 -11.27 -11.17
CA GLN A 73 -15.82 -11.70 -9.86
C GLN A 73 -15.64 -13.19 -9.59
N GLY A 74 -15.53 -14.01 -10.65
CA GLY A 74 -15.37 -15.44 -10.50
C GLY A 74 -16.39 -16.05 -9.55
N GLU A 75 -15.93 -16.87 -8.62
CA GLU A 75 -16.73 -17.52 -7.59
C GLU A 75 -17.07 -16.60 -6.39
N GLY A 76 -16.58 -15.35 -6.37
CA GLY A 76 -16.91 -14.37 -5.34
C GLY A 76 -16.16 -14.50 -4.01
N HIS A 77 -15.09 -15.30 -3.95
CA HIS A 77 -14.31 -15.51 -2.73
C HIS A 77 -12.84 -15.05 -2.83
N ARG A 78 -12.46 -14.41 -3.96
CA ARG A 78 -11.07 -14.01 -4.23
C ARG A 78 -10.99 -12.83 -5.19
N ASP A 79 -9.87 -12.11 -5.14
CA ASP A 79 -9.53 -11.16 -6.18
C ASP A 79 -9.18 -11.88 -7.50
N SER A 80 -9.67 -11.32 -8.59
CA SER A 80 -9.32 -11.77 -9.94
C SER A 80 -9.27 -10.56 -10.86
N VAL A 81 -8.14 -10.38 -11.54
CA VAL A 81 -7.91 -9.25 -12.43
C VAL A 81 -7.74 -9.69 -13.86
N VAL A 82 -8.09 -8.80 -14.78
CA VAL A 82 -7.96 -9.00 -16.23
C VAL A 82 -7.13 -7.85 -16.78
N PHE A 83 -5.89 -8.11 -17.15
CA PHE A 83 -5.01 -7.16 -17.79
C PHE A 83 -5.12 -7.28 -19.31
N ARG A 84 -5.65 -6.24 -19.99
CA ARG A 84 -5.77 -6.21 -21.46
C ARG A 84 -6.34 -7.49 -22.07
N GLY A 85 -7.32 -8.11 -21.42
CA GLY A 85 -7.96 -9.36 -21.85
C GLY A 85 -7.32 -10.64 -21.28
N VAL A 86 -6.17 -10.57 -20.64
CA VAL A 86 -5.54 -11.71 -19.96
C VAL A 86 -6.01 -11.77 -18.52
N ARG A 87 -6.76 -12.83 -18.17
CA ARG A 87 -7.20 -13.08 -16.78
C ARG A 87 -6.06 -13.67 -15.97
N SER A 88 -5.88 -13.18 -14.75
CA SER A 88 -4.95 -13.75 -13.80
C SER A 88 -5.50 -13.71 -12.37
N THR A 89 -5.22 -14.77 -11.63
CA THR A 89 -5.45 -14.86 -10.18
C THR A 89 -4.13 -14.98 -9.40
N ALA A 90 -3.00 -14.98 -10.11
CA ALA A 90 -1.67 -15.26 -9.59
C ALA A 90 -0.69 -14.09 -9.74
N ASP A 91 -1.15 -12.96 -10.26
CA ASP A 91 -0.29 -11.79 -10.51
C ASP A 91 -0.45 -10.73 -9.41
N PHE A 92 -0.56 -11.21 -8.18
CA PHE A 92 -0.56 -10.38 -6.97
C PHE A 92 0.77 -10.50 -6.23
N TYR A 93 1.21 -9.38 -5.70
CA TYR A 93 2.45 -9.26 -4.95
C TYR A 93 2.23 -8.40 -3.70
N GLN A 94 3.04 -8.67 -2.68
CA GLN A 94 3.13 -7.87 -1.47
C GLN A 94 4.60 -7.56 -1.21
N ASP A 95 4.95 -6.28 -1.15
CA ASP A 95 6.33 -5.80 -1.01
C ASP A 95 7.31 -6.45 -2.01
N GLY A 96 6.86 -6.64 -3.26
CA GLY A 96 7.64 -7.28 -4.32
C GLY A 96 7.75 -8.80 -4.23
N VAL A 97 7.16 -9.43 -3.22
CA VAL A 97 7.08 -10.89 -3.06
C VAL A 97 5.74 -11.39 -3.57
N ARG A 98 5.77 -12.50 -4.30
CA ARG A 98 4.56 -13.09 -4.88
C ARG A 98 3.60 -13.56 -3.77
N ASP A 99 2.32 -13.20 -3.93
CA ASP A 99 1.20 -13.59 -3.10
C ASP A 99 0.23 -14.45 -3.94
N ASP A 100 0.49 -15.75 -4.00
CA ASP A 100 -0.26 -16.72 -4.82
C ASP A 100 -1.53 -17.23 -4.13
N VAL A 101 -1.79 -16.85 -2.89
CA VAL A 101 -2.97 -17.30 -2.16
C VAL A 101 -4.23 -16.64 -2.73
N GLN A 102 -5.31 -17.40 -2.84
CA GLN A 102 -6.58 -16.93 -3.40
C GLN A 102 -7.50 -16.46 -2.25
N TYR A 103 -7.59 -15.16 -2.06
CA TYR A 103 -8.44 -14.50 -1.07
C TYR A 103 -8.76 -13.07 -1.50
N PHE A 104 -9.66 -12.40 -0.80
CA PHE A 104 -9.86 -10.96 -0.95
C PHE A 104 -8.84 -10.19 -0.13
N ARG A 105 -8.04 -9.37 -0.82
CA ARG A 105 -6.97 -8.59 -0.22
C ARG A 105 -7.52 -7.31 0.38
N SER A 106 -7.40 -7.17 1.68
CA SER A 106 -7.74 -5.95 2.38
C SER A 106 -6.70 -4.85 2.10
N LEU A 107 -7.11 -3.60 2.25
CA LEU A 107 -6.27 -2.41 2.00
C LEU A 107 -5.89 -1.67 3.29
N TYR A 108 -6.25 -2.17 4.47
CA TYR A 108 -6.08 -1.47 5.76
C TYR A 108 -4.62 -1.18 6.12
N ASN A 109 -3.72 -2.08 5.76
CA ASN A 109 -2.29 -2.02 6.04
C ASN A 109 -1.45 -1.62 4.82
N VAL A 110 -2.09 -1.06 3.80
CA VAL A 110 -1.44 -0.71 2.52
C VAL A 110 -1.08 0.77 2.51
N ASP A 111 0.17 1.06 2.17
CA ASP A 111 0.68 2.41 1.96
C ASP A 111 0.44 2.88 0.52
N GLN A 112 0.63 1.97 -0.44
CA GLN A 112 0.27 2.20 -1.84
C GLN A 112 -0.01 0.89 -2.57
N VAL A 113 -0.81 0.99 -3.64
CA VAL A 113 -1.02 -0.10 -4.61
C VAL A 113 -0.42 0.31 -5.94
N GLU A 114 0.46 -0.53 -6.44
CA GLU A 114 1.15 -0.34 -7.71
C GLU A 114 0.57 -1.30 -8.75
N VAL A 115 0.09 -0.76 -9.86
CA VAL A 115 -0.46 -1.55 -10.98
C VAL A 115 0.48 -1.42 -12.17
N LEU A 116 1.29 -2.44 -12.40
CA LEU A 116 2.23 -2.51 -13.50
C LEU A 116 1.59 -3.27 -14.67
N ARG A 117 1.56 -2.65 -15.84
CA ARG A 117 0.90 -3.20 -17.04
C ARG A 117 1.92 -3.57 -18.11
N GLY A 118 1.82 -4.80 -18.58
CA GLY A 118 2.73 -5.35 -19.59
C GLY A 118 3.45 -6.60 -19.09
N PRO A 119 4.36 -7.17 -19.87
CA PRO A 119 5.09 -8.39 -19.51
C PRO A 119 6.12 -8.11 -18.41
N ASN A 120 5.91 -8.74 -17.26
CA ASN A 120 6.77 -8.59 -16.07
C ASN A 120 7.54 -9.88 -15.72
N ALA A 121 7.45 -10.92 -16.53
CA ALA A 121 8.01 -12.24 -16.25
C ALA A 121 9.54 -12.23 -16.07
N LEU A 122 10.24 -11.29 -16.68
CA LEU A 122 11.69 -11.18 -16.55
C LEU A 122 12.12 -10.81 -15.11
N LEU A 123 11.34 -9.95 -14.46
CA LEU A 123 11.64 -9.47 -13.10
C LEU A 123 11.01 -10.33 -12.00
N PHE A 124 9.82 -10.86 -12.28
CA PHE A 124 8.97 -11.51 -11.27
C PHE A 124 8.77 -13.02 -11.52
N GLY A 125 9.38 -13.57 -12.57
CA GLY A 125 9.32 -14.98 -12.89
C GLY A 125 8.00 -15.38 -13.54
N ARG A 126 7.51 -16.57 -13.22
CA ARG A 126 6.30 -17.16 -13.80
C ARG A 126 5.05 -16.31 -13.50
N GLY A 127 4.23 -16.03 -14.51
CA GLY A 127 3.08 -15.14 -14.44
C GLY A 127 3.42 -13.75 -15.02
N GLY A 128 2.58 -12.76 -14.76
CA GLY A 128 2.83 -11.37 -15.17
C GLY A 128 2.81 -11.12 -16.67
N THR A 129 2.08 -11.96 -17.44
CA THR A 129 2.00 -11.81 -18.90
C THR A 129 1.22 -10.56 -19.32
N GLY A 130 0.21 -10.18 -18.58
CA GLY A 130 -0.60 -8.98 -18.83
C GLY A 130 -0.26 -7.80 -17.93
N GLY A 131 0.25 -8.08 -16.75
CA GLY A 131 0.55 -7.09 -15.70
C GLY A 131 0.62 -7.73 -14.32
N MET A 132 0.79 -6.90 -13.30
CA MET A 132 0.80 -7.31 -11.90
C MET A 132 0.26 -6.21 -11.00
N ILE A 133 -0.20 -6.60 -9.83
CA ILE A 133 -0.59 -5.68 -8.75
C ILE A 133 0.31 -5.96 -7.55
N ASN A 134 1.03 -4.94 -7.09
CA ASN A 134 1.83 -4.99 -5.89
C ASN A 134 1.20 -4.12 -4.80
N ARG A 135 1.00 -4.68 -3.62
CA ARG A 135 0.63 -3.95 -2.41
C ARG A 135 1.91 -3.63 -1.64
N VAL A 136 2.16 -2.37 -1.38
CA VAL A 136 3.23 -1.93 -0.49
C VAL A 136 2.64 -1.76 0.89
N THR A 137 3.13 -2.51 1.85
CA THR A 137 2.60 -2.48 3.22
C THR A 137 3.15 -1.31 4.02
N LYS A 138 2.35 -0.80 4.93
CA LYS A 138 2.75 0.21 5.90
C LYS A 138 3.86 -0.33 6.79
N LYS A 139 4.96 0.41 6.91
CA LYS A 139 6.12 0.05 7.74
C LYS A 139 6.27 1.00 8.91
N ALA A 140 6.90 0.55 9.98
CA ALA A 140 7.23 1.40 11.10
C ALA A 140 8.17 2.54 10.66
N VAL A 141 7.95 3.74 11.19
CA VAL A 141 8.70 4.97 10.87
C VAL A 141 9.45 5.43 12.10
N ILE A 142 10.77 5.54 11.98
CA ILE A 142 11.63 6.08 13.05
C ILE A 142 11.53 7.61 13.02
N GLY A 143 11.47 8.22 14.19
CA GLY A 143 11.35 9.67 14.36
C GLY A 143 9.91 10.17 14.46
N GLU A 144 8.92 9.30 14.30
CA GLU A 144 7.51 9.68 14.35
C GLU A 144 6.74 8.87 15.39
N THR A 145 5.79 9.52 16.04
CA THR A 145 4.78 8.88 16.88
C THR A 145 3.43 9.48 16.55
N PHE A 146 2.52 8.65 16.06
CA PHE A 146 1.17 9.06 15.68
C PHE A 146 0.16 7.95 15.91
N THR A 147 -1.11 8.32 15.92
CA THR A 147 -2.24 7.38 15.92
C THR A 147 -3.33 7.96 15.02
N ALA A 148 -3.78 7.16 14.07
CA ALA A 148 -4.90 7.47 13.20
C ALA A 148 -6.01 6.44 13.40
N HIS A 149 -7.26 6.89 13.28
CA HIS A 149 -8.46 6.07 13.37
C HIS A 149 -9.30 6.28 12.11
N ASP A 150 -9.82 5.19 11.58
CA ASP A 150 -10.78 5.21 10.49
C ASP A 150 -12.07 4.55 10.96
N ILE A 151 -13.19 5.22 10.75
CA ILE A 151 -14.52 4.69 11.06
C ILE A 151 -15.41 4.96 9.86
N GLY A 152 -15.99 3.93 9.31
CA GLY A 152 -16.89 4.01 8.18
C GLY A 152 -18.21 3.29 8.42
N ILE A 153 -19.28 3.85 7.84
CA ILE A 153 -20.60 3.22 7.77
C ILE A 153 -21.16 3.53 6.39
N ASP A 154 -21.70 2.53 5.72
CA ASP A 154 -22.36 2.75 4.44
C ASP A 154 -23.89 2.61 4.51
N SER A 155 -24.55 2.92 3.40
CA SER A 155 -26.02 2.88 3.30
C SER A 155 -26.61 1.47 3.29
N PHE A 156 -25.79 0.43 3.17
CA PHE A 156 -26.20 -0.97 3.19
C PHE A 156 -26.02 -1.61 4.58
N GLY A 157 -25.52 -0.84 5.55
CA GLY A 157 -25.25 -1.29 6.91
C GLY A 157 -23.88 -1.91 7.11
N ALA A 158 -22.99 -1.88 6.11
CA ALA A 158 -21.59 -2.23 6.32
C ALA A 158 -20.92 -1.20 7.22
N SER A 159 -20.06 -1.67 8.11
CA SER A 159 -19.27 -0.82 9.00
C SER A 159 -17.80 -1.24 9.01
N ASP A 160 -16.91 -0.28 9.19
CA ASP A 160 -15.48 -0.52 9.31
C ASP A 160 -14.86 0.30 10.43
N LEU A 161 -13.90 -0.31 11.09
CA LEU A 161 -13.09 0.31 12.13
C LEU A 161 -11.62 0.01 11.84
N GLY A 162 -10.80 1.05 11.71
CA GLY A 162 -9.36 0.97 11.52
C GLY A 162 -8.59 1.69 12.60
N LEU A 163 -7.41 1.17 12.93
CA LEU A 163 -6.41 1.82 13.78
C LEU A 163 -5.04 1.66 13.13
N ASP A 164 -4.32 2.77 13.02
CA ASP A 164 -2.93 2.82 12.56
C ASP A 164 -2.12 3.61 13.58
N THR A 165 -1.29 2.96 14.35
CA THR A 165 -0.46 3.59 15.38
C THR A 165 1.01 3.28 15.16
N ASN A 166 1.84 4.30 15.19
CA ASN A 166 3.29 4.22 15.15
C ASN A 166 3.89 4.78 16.41
N VAL A 167 4.75 4.03 17.06
CA VAL A 167 5.42 4.41 18.30
C VAL A 167 6.91 4.27 18.12
N GLN A 168 7.64 5.36 18.34
CA GLN A 168 9.08 5.31 18.44
C GLN A 168 9.47 4.68 19.77
N LEU A 169 10.25 3.60 19.75
CA LEU A 169 10.72 2.89 20.93
C LEU A 169 12.01 3.51 21.47
N ASP A 170 12.94 3.81 20.56
CA ASP A 170 14.20 4.51 20.83
C ASP A 170 14.70 5.23 19.55
N ASN A 171 15.92 5.79 19.58
CA ASN A 171 16.47 6.53 18.45
C ASN A 171 16.67 5.68 17.17
N ASN A 172 16.70 4.36 17.30
CA ASN A 172 17.03 3.42 16.25
C ASN A 172 15.92 2.42 15.98
N SER A 173 14.82 2.45 16.72
CA SER A 173 13.73 1.51 16.55
C SER A 173 12.34 2.13 16.69
N ALA A 174 11.40 1.60 15.92
CA ALA A 174 10.00 1.97 15.96
C ALA A 174 9.11 0.73 15.73
N LEU A 175 7.91 0.79 16.30
CA LEU A 175 6.84 -0.20 16.14
C LEU A 175 5.61 0.47 15.54
N ARG A 176 5.02 -0.12 14.51
CA ARG A 176 3.74 0.30 13.96
C ARG A 176 2.77 -0.86 14.00
N ILE A 177 1.55 -0.59 14.37
CA ILE A 177 0.48 -1.59 14.45
C ILE A 177 -0.71 -1.07 13.65
N ASN A 178 -1.14 -1.85 12.67
CA ASN A 178 -2.38 -1.64 11.95
C ASN A 178 -3.40 -2.68 12.41
N LEU A 179 -4.59 -2.23 12.80
CA LEU A 179 -5.74 -3.06 13.16
C LEU A 179 -6.91 -2.70 12.27
N HIS A 180 -7.76 -3.67 12.00
CA HIS A 180 -8.91 -3.48 11.15
C HIS A 180 -10.00 -4.50 11.49
N SER A 181 -11.25 -4.03 11.51
CA SER A 181 -12.43 -4.86 11.68
C SER A 181 -13.57 -4.32 10.82
N ASP A 182 -14.13 -5.17 9.96
CA ASP A 182 -15.25 -4.83 9.08
C ASP A 182 -16.41 -5.77 9.31
N ASP A 183 -17.61 -5.21 9.28
CA ASP A 183 -18.84 -5.93 8.99
C ASP A 183 -19.25 -5.62 7.54
N LEU A 184 -19.37 -6.67 6.73
CA LEU A 184 -19.61 -6.55 5.29
C LEU A 184 -21.10 -6.64 4.99
N ALA A 185 -21.61 -5.66 4.25
CA ALA A 185 -22.92 -5.70 3.65
C ALA A 185 -22.85 -5.07 2.25
N ASN A 186 -23.81 -5.36 1.38
CA ASN A 186 -23.95 -4.70 0.10
C ASN A 186 -25.40 -4.73 -0.38
N HIS A 187 -25.65 -4.34 -1.62
CA HIS A 187 -26.98 -4.30 -2.23
C HIS A 187 -27.66 -5.68 -2.45
N ARG A 188 -27.00 -6.78 -2.09
CA ARG A 188 -27.54 -8.15 -2.22
C ARG A 188 -28.12 -8.59 -0.88
N ASP A 189 -29.32 -9.16 -0.90
CA ASP A 189 -30.09 -9.53 0.30
C ASP A 189 -29.44 -10.66 1.13
N HIS A 190 -28.51 -11.44 0.52
CA HIS A 190 -27.90 -12.61 1.16
C HIS A 190 -26.37 -12.54 1.12
N PHE A 191 -25.83 -11.35 1.29
CA PHE A 191 -24.41 -11.14 1.40
C PHE A 191 -24.10 -10.49 2.75
N ASP A 192 -23.46 -11.24 3.62
CA ASP A 192 -22.92 -10.77 4.89
C ASP A 192 -21.55 -11.41 5.14
N GLY A 193 -20.79 -10.81 6.02
CA GLY A 193 -19.46 -11.33 6.40
C GLY A 193 -18.76 -10.41 7.34
N SER A 194 -17.62 -10.86 7.83
CA SER A 194 -16.74 -10.05 8.65
C SER A 194 -15.28 -10.24 8.27
N ARG A 195 -14.48 -9.22 8.52
CA ARG A 195 -13.03 -9.25 8.39
C ARG A 195 -12.38 -8.70 9.64
N LEU A 196 -11.33 -9.36 10.07
CA LEU A 196 -10.45 -8.89 11.13
C LEU A 196 -9.02 -8.99 10.66
N GLY A 197 -8.24 -7.93 10.83
CA GLY A 197 -6.84 -7.90 10.45
C GLY A 197 -5.97 -7.27 11.54
N ILE A 198 -4.77 -7.81 11.73
CA ILE A 198 -3.72 -7.22 12.54
C ILE A 198 -2.39 -7.34 11.82
N ASN A 199 -1.67 -6.23 11.70
CA ASN A 199 -0.36 -6.17 11.08
C ASN A 199 0.60 -5.35 11.93
N PRO A 200 1.34 -5.94 12.89
CA PRO A 200 2.46 -5.33 13.55
C PRO A 200 3.69 -5.32 12.62
N THR A 201 4.36 -4.16 12.56
CA THR A 201 5.62 -3.98 11.85
C THR A 201 6.63 -3.32 12.76
N MET A 202 7.90 -3.72 12.66
CA MET A 202 8.98 -3.18 13.48
C MET A 202 10.16 -2.84 12.57
N LYS A 203 10.72 -1.66 12.76
CA LYS A 203 11.95 -1.21 12.10
C LYS A 203 13.05 -1.04 13.12
N ILE A 204 14.25 -1.58 12.82
CA ILE A 204 15.43 -1.47 13.67
C ILE A 204 16.64 -1.08 12.79
N VAL A 205 17.28 0.03 13.10
CA VAL A 205 18.57 0.41 12.50
C VAL A 205 19.67 -0.25 13.30
N LEU A 206 20.29 -1.28 12.72
CA LEU A 206 21.38 -2.03 13.34
C LEU A 206 22.74 -1.32 13.16
N SER A 207 22.90 -0.64 12.02
CA SER A 207 24.09 0.17 11.71
C SER A 207 23.71 1.25 10.69
N PRO A 208 24.60 2.23 10.39
CA PRO A 208 24.33 3.24 9.36
C PRO A 208 23.97 2.67 7.98
N GLU A 209 24.38 1.44 7.70
CA GLU A 209 24.20 0.77 6.41
C GLU A 209 23.20 -0.40 6.48
N THR A 210 22.70 -0.75 7.68
CA THR A 210 21.86 -1.94 7.87
C THR A 210 20.60 -1.62 8.65
N THR A 211 19.47 -1.83 8.01
CA THR A 211 18.14 -1.72 8.64
C THR A 211 17.43 -3.07 8.54
N LEU A 212 16.79 -3.46 9.63
CA LEU A 212 15.94 -4.63 9.70
C LEU A 212 14.48 -4.19 9.80
N ASP A 213 13.68 -4.60 8.82
CA ASP A 213 12.23 -4.45 8.81
C ASP A 213 11.59 -5.82 9.07
N LEU A 214 10.79 -5.92 10.12
CA LEU A 214 10.01 -7.10 10.47
C LEU A 214 8.54 -6.79 10.29
N SER A 215 7.79 -7.72 9.71
CA SER A 215 6.34 -7.61 9.55
C SER A 215 5.69 -8.95 9.80
N TYR A 216 4.54 -8.91 10.45
CA TYR A 216 3.66 -10.07 10.60
C TYR A 216 2.23 -9.63 10.26
N GLU A 217 1.49 -10.46 9.56
CA GLU A 217 0.10 -10.20 9.23
C GLU A 217 -0.75 -11.41 9.59
N TYR A 218 -1.84 -11.15 10.29
CA TYR A 218 -2.91 -12.12 10.53
C TYR A 218 -4.22 -11.54 10.03
N GLN A 219 -4.92 -12.30 9.20
CA GLN A 219 -6.25 -11.95 8.70
C GLN A 219 -7.22 -13.10 8.93
N LEU A 220 -8.40 -12.77 9.42
CA LEU A 220 -9.55 -13.64 9.46
C LEU A 220 -10.61 -13.05 8.53
N PHE A 221 -11.13 -13.86 7.64
CA PHE A 221 -12.19 -13.50 6.71
C PHE A 221 -13.30 -14.55 6.78
N GLU A 222 -14.46 -14.11 7.13
CA GLU A 222 -15.66 -14.94 7.12
C GLU A 222 -16.68 -14.29 6.18
N SER A 223 -17.18 -15.03 5.19
CA SER A 223 -18.25 -14.57 4.33
C SER A 223 -19.31 -15.64 4.17
N HIS A 224 -20.55 -15.24 4.26
CA HIS A 224 -21.70 -16.07 4.01
C HIS A 224 -22.31 -15.65 2.68
N LEU A 225 -22.11 -16.48 1.65
CA LEU A 225 -22.82 -16.41 0.39
C LEU A 225 -23.92 -17.46 0.46
N GLN A 226 -25.15 -17.05 0.69
CA GLN A 226 -26.30 -17.94 0.54
C GLN A 226 -26.69 -17.92 -0.95
N TYR A 227 -26.61 -19.08 -1.59
CA TYR A 227 -27.02 -19.30 -2.97
C TYR A 227 -28.53 -19.45 -3.09
#